data_57b0f0ac717f892e5f5b3a38ecee600e
#
_entry.id   57b0f0ac717f892e5f5b3a38ecee600e
#
_cell.length_a   1.000
_cell.length_b   1.000
_cell.length_c   1.000
_cell.angle_alpha   90.00
_cell.angle_beta   90.00
_cell.angle_gamma   90.00
#
_symmetry.space_group_name_H-M   'P 1'
#
loop_
_entity.id
_entity.type
_entity.pdbx_description
1 polymer ?
#
loop_
_entity_poly.entity_id
_entity_poly.type
_entity_poly.pdbx_seq_one_letter_code
_entity_poly.pdbx_strand_id
1 'polypeptide(L)'
;MLSSPYIFALLANTDLIKTIKQTTNGKNLVTLQRNTKQIMSRKRKPLPILENVTIEAVAAEGKCVAHVDDKVIFVPFVVPGDVVDLQVRKKKRSYCEATVIRFISKSAVRQEPMCEHFGICGGCKWQNLPYEEQLKAKQQQVYDQLSRIGKVELPEFRPIMGSVHTKEYRNKLEFGCANKRWYTEEELKALPEGIGLAEGAIGFHITGAFDKVYPIEKCWLMDDLCNEIRKDIRDYALSTGMKFYDIRAQHGLLRDIMVRNSNTGEWMVLVQFHYDEEGDDERAKALMQH
;
A
#
# COMPACT_ATOMS: atom_id res chain seq x y z
N MET A 1 25.53 19.46 11.89
CA MET A 1 25.07 19.22 13.25
C MET A 1 23.55 19.46 13.27
N LEU A 2 22.76 18.43 13.09
CA LEU A 2 21.31 18.47 13.31
C LEU A 2 20.98 17.15 14.03
N SER A 3 20.74 17.27 15.31
CA SER A 3 20.37 16.18 16.21
C SER A 3 18.93 15.76 15.92
N SER A 4 18.76 14.50 15.53
CA SER A 4 17.45 13.85 15.37
C SER A 4 16.85 13.54 16.74
N PRO A 5 15.54 13.82 17.00
CA PRO A 5 14.90 13.60 18.29
C PRO A 5 14.57 12.14 18.61
N TYR A 6 15.00 11.17 17.79
CA TYR A 6 14.69 9.75 17.98
C TYR A 6 15.72 8.95 18.78
N ILE A 7 16.82 9.56 19.24
CA ILE A 7 17.86 8.87 20.02
C ILE A 7 17.54 8.79 21.52
N PHE A 8 16.57 9.56 22.01
CA PHE A 8 16.28 9.60 23.47
C PHE A 8 15.30 8.53 24.00
N ALA A 9 14.63 7.77 23.14
CA ALA A 9 13.66 6.77 23.60
C ALA A 9 14.25 5.38 23.88
N LEU A 10 15.49 5.10 23.48
CA LEU A 10 16.13 3.77 23.66
C LEU A 10 17.04 3.67 24.90
N LEU A 11 17.36 4.78 25.57
CA LEU A 11 18.22 4.77 26.76
C LEU A 11 17.45 4.62 28.09
N ALA A 12 16.12 4.73 28.08
CA ALA A 12 15.32 4.59 29.32
C ALA A 12 15.03 3.14 29.74
N ASN A 13 15.32 2.14 28.89
CA ASN A 13 14.99 0.74 29.20
C ASN A 13 16.16 -0.11 29.74
N THR A 14 17.38 0.40 29.75
CA THR A 14 18.54 -0.35 30.23
C THR A 14 18.74 -0.25 31.76
N ASP A 15 18.21 0.78 32.41
CA ASP A 15 18.37 0.96 33.85
C ASP A 15 17.34 0.16 34.67
N LEU A 16 16.18 -0.17 34.10
CA LEU A 16 15.16 -0.99 34.74
C LEU A 16 15.59 -2.46 34.90
N ILE A 17 16.44 -2.96 33.99
CA ILE A 17 16.94 -4.35 34.01
C ILE A 17 18.10 -4.50 35.04
N LYS A 18 18.85 -3.46 35.34
CA LYS A 18 19.93 -3.50 36.34
C LYS A 18 19.41 -3.46 37.76
N THR A 19 18.28 -2.82 38.04
CA THR A 19 17.68 -2.73 39.36
C THR A 19 17.09 -4.06 39.84
N ILE A 20 16.70 -4.95 38.94
CA ILE A 20 16.12 -6.27 39.26
C ILE A 20 17.20 -7.31 39.63
N LYS A 21 18.48 -7.09 39.28
CA LYS A 21 19.58 -8.04 39.58
C LYS A 21 20.28 -7.80 40.92
N GLN A 22 19.99 -6.74 41.64
CA GLN A 22 20.66 -6.43 42.91
C GLN A 22 19.87 -6.75 44.19
N THR A 23 18.66 -7.31 44.11
CA THR A 23 17.82 -7.58 45.28
C THR A 23 17.47 -9.05 45.50
N THR A 24 18.32 -9.98 45.09
CA THR A 24 18.12 -11.39 45.41
C THR A 24 19.33 -11.99 46.08
N ASN A 25 19.54 -11.60 47.37
CA ASN A 25 20.26 -12.43 48.35
C ASN A 25 19.31 -12.74 49.50
N GLY A 26 18.84 -13.95 49.55
CA GLY A 26 18.38 -14.59 50.78
C GLY A 26 16.86 -14.66 50.99
N LYS A 27 16.32 -15.87 50.75
CA LYS A 27 15.16 -16.49 51.43
C LYS A 27 13.76 -15.99 51.09
N ASN A 28 13.11 -16.84 50.43
CA ASN A 28 11.71 -17.27 50.34
C ASN A 28 11.24 -17.31 48.88
N LEU A 29 11.36 -18.54 48.35
CA LEU A 29 10.67 -18.94 47.09
C LEU A 29 9.16 -18.93 47.38
N VAL A 30 8.50 -17.81 47.21
CA VAL A 30 7.05 -17.79 47.06
C VAL A 30 6.79 -18.23 45.65
N THR A 31 6.33 -19.46 45.49
CA THR A 31 5.83 -19.98 44.21
C THR A 31 4.64 -19.15 43.78
N LEU A 32 4.89 -18.08 43.04
CA LEU A 32 3.87 -17.41 42.29
C LEU A 32 3.41 -18.39 41.21
N GLN A 33 2.42 -19.23 41.53
CA GLN A 33 1.58 -19.88 40.54
C GLN A 33 0.97 -18.74 39.70
N ARG A 34 1.62 -18.45 38.58
CA ARG A 34 0.99 -17.68 37.53
C ARG A 34 -0.26 -18.47 37.11
N ASN A 35 -1.41 -18.04 37.59
CA ASN A 35 -2.67 -18.29 36.97
C ASN A 35 -2.56 -17.75 35.52
N THR A 36 -2.01 -18.55 34.62
CA THR A 36 -2.23 -18.38 33.20
C THR A 36 -3.73 -18.64 32.99
N LYS A 37 -4.55 -17.65 33.28
CA LYS A 37 -5.85 -17.56 32.64
C LYS A 37 -5.50 -17.54 31.15
N GLN A 38 -5.64 -18.71 30.52
CA GLN A 38 -5.74 -18.83 29.09
C GLN A 38 -6.75 -17.77 28.66
N ILE A 39 -6.26 -16.65 28.12
CA ILE A 39 -7.11 -15.68 27.47
C ILE A 39 -7.55 -16.42 26.21
N MET A 40 -8.61 -17.21 26.33
CA MET A 40 -9.33 -17.72 25.20
C MET A 40 -9.75 -16.50 24.40
N SER A 41 -8.97 -16.22 23.34
CA SER A 41 -9.36 -15.19 22.38
C SER A 41 -10.75 -15.60 21.91
N ARG A 42 -11.78 -14.86 22.33
CA ARG A 42 -13.15 -15.06 21.84
C ARG A 42 -13.03 -15.04 20.32
N LYS A 43 -13.24 -16.18 19.67
CA LYS A 43 -13.33 -16.26 18.22
C LYS A 43 -14.33 -15.20 17.78
N ARG A 44 -13.84 -14.12 17.16
CA ARG A 44 -14.72 -13.07 16.64
C ARG A 44 -15.64 -13.75 15.64
N LYS A 45 -16.96 -13.58 15.82
CA LYS A 45 -17.93 -14.06 14.83
C LYS A 45 -17.50 -13.52 13.45
N PRO A 46 -17.54 -14.35 12.41
CA PRO A 46 -17.24 -13.88 11.06
C PRO A 46 -18.18 -12.72 10.73
N LEU A 47 -17.64 -11.70 10.06
CA LEU A 47 -18.45 -10.57 9.63
C LEU A 47 -19.36 -11.03 8.48
N PRO A 48 -20.58 -10.43 8.33
CA PRO A 48 -21.58 -10.91 7.39
C PRO A 48 -21.13 -10.76 5.93
N ILE A 49 -21.71 -11.59 5.09
CA ILE A 49 -21.77 -11.41 3.64
C ILE A 49 -23.04 -10.63 3.34
N LEU A 50 -22.95 -9.68 2.42
CA LEU A 50 -24.07 -8.91 1.88
C LEU A 50 -24.22 -9.33 0.42
N GLU A 51 -25.40 -9.83 0.06
CA GLU A 51 -25.65 -10.38 -1.28
C GLU A 51 -26.45 -9.40 -2.15
N ASN A 52 -26.19 -9.43 -3.47
CA ASN A 52 -26.91 -8.64 -4.47
C ASN A 52 -26.92 -7.13 -4.19
N VAL A 53 -25.80 -6.58 -3.73
CA VAL A 53 -25.68 -5.16 -3.40
C VAL A 53 -25.40 -4.36 -4.67
N THR A 54 -26.27 -3.38 -4.96
CA THR A 54 -26.04 -2.43 -6.06
C THR A 54 -25.15 -1.28 -5.58
N ILE A 55 -24.11 -0.98 -6.34
CA ILE A 55 -23.22 0.14 -6.09
C ILE A 55 -23.87 1.42 -6.65
N GLU A 56 -23.96 2.45 -5.80
CA GLU A 56 -24.78 3.63 -6.10
C GLU A 56 -23.94 4.81 -6.61
N ALA A 57 -22.83 5.11 -5.94
CA ALA A 57 -22.07 6.32 -6.23
C ALA A 57 -20.58 6.15 -5.93
N VAL A 58 -19.77 7.03 -6.52
CA VAL A 58 -18.34 7.17 -6.20
C VAL A 58 -18.19 8.01 -4.93
N ALA A 59 -17.36 7.55 -4.01
CA ALA A 59 -17.00 8.24 -2.78
C ALA A 59 -15.53 8.70 -2.80
N ALA A 60 -15.08 9.28 -1.71
CA ALA A 60 -13.69 9.69 -1.53
C ALA A 60 -12.70 8.50 -1.60
N GLU A 61 -11.45 8.80 -1.90
CA GLU A 61 -10.32 7.84 -1.93
C GLU A 61 -10.48 6.69 -2.95
N GLY A 62 -11.30 6.87 -3.97
CA GLY A 62 -11.50 5.86 -5.01
C GLY A 62 -12.35 4.67 -4.56
N LYS A 63 -13.08 4.80 -3.46
CA LYS A 63 -14.11 3.85 -3.06
C LYS A 63 -15.44 4.23 -3.70
N CYS A 64 -16.35 3.28 -3.78
CA CYS A 64 -17.74 3.54 -4.07
C CYS A 64 -18.60 3.23 -2.84
N VAL A 65 -19.85 3.67 -2.86
CA VAL A 65 -20.81 3.46 -1.79
C VAL A 65 -22.02 2.70 -2.27
N ALA A 66 -22.59 1.94 -1.34
CA ALA A 66 -23.92 1.36 -1.38
C ALA A 66 -24.59 1.55 -0.03
N HIS A 67 -25.92 1.41 0.04
CA HIS A 67 -26.68 1.42 1.28
C HIS A 67 -27.32 0.05 1.51
N VAL A 68 -27.11 -0.48 2.71
CA VAL A 68 -27.75 -1.74 3.16
C VAL A 68 -28.16 -1.56 4.62
N ASP A 69 -29.43 -1.79 4.95
CA ASP A 69 -29.99 -1.67 6.31
C ASP A 69 -29.57 -0.36 7.02
N ASP A 70 -29.82 0.78 6.42
CA ASP A 70 -29.49 2.12 6.93
C ASP A 70 -27.98 2.37 7.15
N LYS A 71 -27.11 1.53 6.60
CA LYS A 71 -25.66 1.69 6.69
C LYS A 71 -25.04 1.97 5.35
N VAL A 72 -24.06 2.88 5.37
CA VAL A 72 -23.19 3.13 4.23
C VAL A 72 -22.16 2.02 4.16
N ILE A 73 -22.02 1.41 3.00
CA ILE A 73 -21.01 0.38 2.70
C ILE A 73 -19.98 0.95 1.74
N PHE A 74 -18.73 1.08 2.18
CA PHE A 74 -17.61 1.51 1.32
C PHE A 74 -16.96 0.30 0.68
N VAL A 75 -16.88 0.33 -0.66
CA VAL A 75 -16.35 -0.78 -1.47
C VAL A 75 -15.30 -0.27 -2.46
N PRO A 76 -14.06 -0.79 -2.44
CA PRO A 76 -13.05 -0.45 -3.43
C PRO A 76 -13.23 -1.25 -4.73
N PHE A 77 -12.67 -0.73 -5.85
CA PHE A 77 -12.56 -1.40 -7.15
C PHE A 77 -13.89 -1.77 -7.82
N VAL A 78 -14.97 -1.12 -7.42
CA VAL A 78 -16.29 -1.18 -8.06
C VAL A 78 -16.61 0.16 -8.72
N VAL A 79 -17.64 0.18 -9.56
CA VAL A 79 -18.18 1.40 -10.17
C VAL A 79 -19.70 1.47 -9.97
N PRO A 80 -20.33 2.65 -10.04
CA PRO A 80 -21.78 2.78 -9.92
C PRO A 80 -22.51 1.90 -10.95
N GLY A 81 -23.55 1.20 -10.50
CA GLY A 81 -24.30 0.24 -11.30
C GLY A 81 -23.77 -1.19 -11.30
N ASP A 82 -22.58 -1.47 -10.70
CA ASP A 82 -22.20 -2.85 -10.42
C ASP A 82 -23.17 -3.47 -9.40
N VAL A 83 -23.53 -4.74 -9.59
CA VAL A 83 -24.23 -5.55 -8.59
C VAL A 83 -23.29 -6.65 -8.11
N VAL A 84 -23.06 -6.71 -6.80
CA VAL A 84 -22.00 -7.51 -6.21
C VAL A 84 -22.41 -8.19 -4.90
N ASP A 85 -21.76 -9.32 -4.60
CA ASP A 85 -21.75 -9.87 -3.26
C ASP A 85 -20.52 -9.38 -2.52
N LEU A 86 -20.70 -8.98 -1.27
CA LEU A 86 -19.70 -8.27 -0.48
C LEU A 86 -19.38 -9.02 0.80
N GLN A 87 -18.09 -9.22 1.09
CA GLN A 87 -17.63 -9.61 2.43
C GLN A 87 -17.35 -8.36 3.25
N VAL A 88 -18.09 -8.15 4.31
CA VAL A 88 -17.78 -7.08 5.28
C VAL A 88 -16.43 -7.37 5.93
N ARG A 89 -15.52 -6.39 5.91
CA ARG A 89 -14.17 -6.47 6.51
C ARG A 89 -14.09 -5.69 7.81
N LYS A 90 -14.83 -4.58 7.88
CA LYS A 90 -14.86 -3.72 9.07
C LYS A 90 -16.27 -3.19 9.28
N LYS A 91 -16.75 -3.28 10.51
CA LYS A 91 -18.09 -2.81 10.89
C LYS A 91 -17.98 -1.73 11.95
N LYS A 92 -18.52 -0.54 11.65
CA LYS A 92 -18.66 0.58 12.57
C LYS A 92 -20.16 0.83 12.84
N ARG A 93 -20.47 1.80 13.71
CA ARG A 93 -21.86 2.13 14.05
C ARG A 93 -22.64 2.63 12.82
N SER A 94 -22.08 3.56 12.06
CA SER A 94 -22.73 4.23 10.92
C SER A 94 -22.30 3.71 9.54
N TYR A 95 -21.22 2.94 9.42
CA TYR A 95 -20.74 2.44 8.15
C TYR A 95 -20.05 1.09 8.25
N CYS A 96 -19.89 0.43 7.10
CA CYS A 96 -19.06 -0.74 6.92
C CYS A 96 -18.03 -0.53 5.81
N GLU A 97 -16.91 -1.23 5.87
CA GLU A 97 -16.00 -1.41 4.75
C GLU A 97 -16.10 -2.86 4.30
N ALA A 98 -16.26 -3.07 3.01
CA ALA A 98 -16.43 -4.41 2.44
C ALA A 98 -15.57 -4.59 1.17
N THR A 99 -15.32 -5.84 0.81
CA THR A 99 -14.64 -6.22 -0.43
C THR A 99 -15.55 -7.12 -1.25
N VAL A 100 -15.46 -7.00 -2.56
CA VAL A 100 -16.20 -7.86 -3.49
C VAL A 100 -15.70 -9.30 -3.37
N ILE A 101 -16.62 -10.24 -3.28
CA ILE A 101 -16.36 -11.68 -3.38
C ILE A 101 -16.91 -12.27 -4.68
N ARG A 102 -17.92 -11.62 -5.26
CA ARG A 102 -18.50 -12.04 -6.55
C ARG A 102 -19.18 -10.86 -7.23
N PHE A 103 -19.01 -10.73 -8.53
CA PHE A 103 -19.82 -9.86 -9.38
C PHE A 103 -21.04 -10.65 -9.88
N ILE A 104 -22.24 -10.12 -9.62
CA ILE A 104 -23.49 -10.64 -10.16
C ILE A 104 -23.70 -10.05 -11.56
N SER A 105 -23.60 -8.72 -11.66
CA SER A 105 -23.56 -8.03 -12.94
C SER A 105 -22.57 -6.87 -12.90
N LYS A 106 -21.92 -6.63 -14.03
CA LYS A 106 -21.02 -5.48 -14.20
C LYS A 106 -21.78 -4.33 -14.84
N SER A 107 -21.53 -3.12 -14.35
CA SER A 107 -22.09 -1.89 -14.89
C SER A 107 -21.63 -1.64 -16.33
N ALA A 108 -22.50 -1.09 -17.16
CA ALA A 108 -22.16 -0.66 -18.52
C ALA A 108 -21.18 0.53 -18.55
N VAL A 109 -21.07 1.27 -17.45
CA VAL A 109 -20.12 2.39 -17.30
C VAL A 109 -18.69 1.89 -17.08
N ARG A 110 -18.52 0.64 -16.65
CA ARG A 110 -17.19 0.07 -16.36
C ARG A 110 -16.34 -0.01 -17.63
N GLN A 111 -15.06 0.34 -17.49
CA GLN A 111 -14.04 0.08 -18.51
C GLN A 111 -12.99 -0.90 -18.00
N GLU A 112 -12.30 -1.55 -18.93
CA GLU A 112 -11.13 -2.36 -18.59
C GLU A 112 -9.95 -1.46 -18.19
N PRO A 113 -9.30 -1.74 -17.06
CA PRO A 113 -8.10 -1.02 -16.64
C PRO A 113 -6.98 -1.16 -17.67
N MET A 114 -6.28 -0.06 -17.95
CA MET A 114 -5.10 -0.10 -18.84
C MET A 114 -3.89 -0.80 -18.22
N CYS A 115 -3.85 -0.92 -16.90
CA CYS A 115 -2.74 -1.50 -16.15
C CYS A 115 -3.10 -2.90 -15.65
N GLU A 116 -2.32 -3.90 -16.02
CA GLU A 116 -2.48 -5.29 -15.58
C GLU A 116 -2.36 -5.48 -14.06
N HIS A 117 -1.68 -4.53 -13.38
CA HIS A 117 -1.49 -4.56 -11.92
C HIS A 117 -2.60 -3.83 -11.16
N PHE A 118 -3.66 -3.37 -11.85
CA PHE A 118 -4.77 -2.69 -11.19
C PHE A 118 -5.50 -3.63 -10.23
N GLY A 119 -5.70 -3.16 -9.00
CA GLY A 119 -6.33 -3.97 -7.94
C GLY A 119 -5.33 -4.74 -7.06
N ILE A 120 -4.09 -4.93 -7.53
CA ILE A 120 -2.97 -5.55 -6.77
C ILE A 120 -2.07 -4.45 -6.24
N CYS A 121 -1.47 -3.68 -7.14
CA CYS A 121 -0.67 -2.51 -6.80
C CYS A 121 -1.50 -1.47 -6.05
N GLY A 122 -0.96 -0.94 -4.95
CA GLY A 122 -1.64 0.05 -4.11
C GLY A 122 -1.81 1.45 -4.72
N GLY A 123 -1.26 1.70 -5.93
CA GLY A 123 -1.19 3.03 -6.53
C GLY A 123 -2.51 3.56 -7.07
N CYS A 124 -3.10 2.88 -8.04
CA CYS A 124 -4.29 3.35 -8.76
C CYS A 124 -5.59 2.83 -8.14
N LYS A 125 -6.65 3.66 -8.18
CA LYS A 125 -7.94 3.35 -7.56
C LYS A 125 -9.11 3.30 -8.54
N TRP A 126 -9.02 4.00 -9.70
CA TRP A 126 -10.16 4.30 -10.56
C TRP A 126 -9.95 3.94 -12.04
N GLN A 127 -8.99 3.10 -12.40
CA GLN A 127 -8.77 2.76 -13.80
C GLN A 127 -9.94 1.97 -14.44
N ASN A 128 -10.80 1.39 -13.61
CA ASN A 128 -12.04 0.73 -14.01
C ASN A 128 -13.20 1.69 -14.29
N LEU A 129 -13.00 3.00 -14.11
CA LEU A 129 -14.01 4.05 -14.36
C LEU A 129 -13.49 4.99 -15.46
N PRO A 130 -14.27 5.29 -16.52
CA PRO A 130 -13.89 6.23 -17.56
C PRO A 130 -13.50 7.60 -17.02
N TYR A 131 -12.57 8.27 -17.68
CA TYR A 131 -11.99 9.51 -17.16
C TYR A 131 -13.03 10.62 -16.97
N GLU A 132 -14.00 10.73 -17.88
CA GLU A 132 -15.11 11.67 -17.80
C GLU A 132 -15.95 11.43 -16.53
N GLU A 133 -16.20 10.18 -16.18
CA GLU A 133 -16.92 9.83 -14.96
C GLU A 133 -16.07 10.10 -13.70
N GLN A 134 -14.74 9.91 -13.79
CA GLN A 134 -13.83 10.31 -12.72
C GLN A 134 -13.87 11.84 -12.49
N LEU A 135 -13.92 12.64 -13.55
CA LEU A 135 -14.05 14.10 -13.47
C LEU A 135 -15.36 14.50 -12.80
N LYS A 136 -16.50 13.94 -13.24
CA LYS A 136 -17.80 14.18 -12.62
C LYS A 136 -17.78 13.86 -11.11
N ALA A 137 -17.24 12.70 -10.75
CA ALA A 137 -17.14 12.28 -9.35
C ALA A 137 -16.27 13.24 -8.51
N LYS A 138 -15.12 13.67 -9.05
CA LYS A 138 -14.23 14.63 -8.38
C LYS A 138 -14.91 15.99 -8.21
N GLN A 139 -15.58 16.49 -9.23
CA GLN A 139 -16.31 17.73 -9.17
C GLN A 139 -17.42 17.69 -8.11
N GLN A 140 -18.21 16.61 -8.11
CA GLN A 140 -19.27 16.42 -7.11
C GLN A 140 -18.71 16.34 -5.70
N GLN A 141 -17.59 15.64 -5.50
CA GLN A 141 -16.94 15.54 -4.19
C GLN A 141 -16.52 16.92 -3.67
N VAL A 142 -15.90 17.77 -4.51
CA VAL A 142 -15.49 19.12 -4.11
C VAL A 142 -16.71 19.96 -3.80
N TYR A 143 -17.75 19.91 -4.63
CA TYR A 143 -19.00 20.61 -4.38
C TYR A 143 -19.62 20.23 -3.03
N ASP A 144 -19.75 18.92 -2.75
CA ASP A 144 -20.33 18.43 -1.49
C ASP A 144 -19.48 18.83 -0.28
N GLN A 145 -18.16 18.80 -0.39
CA GLN A 145 -17.27 19.21 0.70
C GLN A 145 -17.39 20.71 1.01
N LEU A 146 -17.45 21.55 -0.01
CA LEU A 146 -17.57 23.00 0.19
C LEU A 146 -18.97 23.38 0.68
N SER A 147 -20.03 22.88 0.03
CA SER A 147 -21.41 23.28 0.34
C SER A 147 -21.94 22.62 1.61
N ARG A 148 -21.77 21.31 1.79
CA ARG A 148 -22.40 20.56 2.89
C ARG A 148 -21.53 20.51 4.14
N ILE A 149 -20.21 20.32 4.01
CA ILE A 149 -19.29 20.23 5.14
C ILE A 149 -18.77 21.62 5.51
N GLY A 150 -18.21 22.32 4.53
CA GLY A 150 -17.66 23.65 4.70
C GLY A 150 -18.73 24.72 4.89
N LYS A 151 -19.98 24.45 4.49
CA LYS A 151 -21.11 25.40 4.51
C LYS A 151 -20.76 26.73 3.83
N VAL A 152 -19.95 26.65 2.77
CA VAL A 152 -19.56 27.80 1.97
C VAL A 152 -20.64 28.06 0.92
N GLU A 153 -21.07 29.29 0.80
CA GLU A 153 -21.92 29.74 -0.31
C GLU A 153 -21.09 29.80 -1.59
N LEU A 154 -21.53 29.10 -2.63
CA LEU A 154 -20.80 28.98 -3.90
C LEU A 154 -21.54 29.85 -4.94
N PRO A 155 -21.02 31.03 -5.30
CA PRO A 155 -21.68 31.91 -6.27
C PRO A 155 -21.70 31.33 -7.69
N GLU A 156 -20.60 30.75 -8.11
CA GLU A 156 -20.46 30.04 -9.38
C GLU A 156 -19.55 28.83 -9.19
N PHE A 157 -19.99 27.67 -9.60
CA PHE A 157 -19.19 26.43 -9.56
C PHE A 157 -18.91 25.96 -10.98
N ARG A 158 -17.77 26.35 -11.55
CA ARG A 158 -17.39 26.04 -12.93
C ARG A 158 -17.09 24.55 -13.11
N PRO A 159 -17.30 24.02 -14.34
CA PRO A 159 -16.91 22.67 -14.66
C PRO A 159 -15.43 22.39 -14.38
N ILE A 160 -15.12 21.22 -13.86
CA ILE A 160 -13.75 20.77 -13.62
C ILE A 160 -12.96 20.72 -14.94
N MET A 161 -11.74 21.25 -14.93
CA MET A 161 -10.82 21.09 -16.06
C MET A 161 -10.17 19.71 -15.99
N GLY A 162 -10.32 18.94 -17.08
CA GLY A 162 -9.63 17.66 -17.23
C GLY A 162 -8.16 17.84 -17.61
N SER A 163 -7.34 16.83 -17.33
CA SER A 163 -5.98 16.74 -17.84
C SER A 163 -5.98 16.32 -19.31
N VAL A 164 -5.10 16.91 -20.11
CA VAL A 164 -4.88 16.50 -21.51
C VAL A 164 -4.27 15.09 -21.57
N HIS A 165 -3.37 14.79 -20.61
CA HIS A 165 -2.73 13.48 -20.50
C HIS A 165 -3.31 12.71 -19.31
N THR A 166 -3.81 11.51 -19.57
CA THR A 166 -4.32 10.57 -18.57
C THR A 166 -3.35 9.43 -18.26
N LYS A 167 -2.25 9.36 -19.05
CA LYS A 167 -1.10 8.47 -18.86
C LYS A 167 0.17 9.31 -18.81
N GLU A 168 1.21 8.78 -18.22
CA GLU A 168 2.56 9.38 -18.20
C GLU A 168 2.60 10.85 -17.72
N TYR A 169 1.63 11.23 -16.86
CA TYR A 169 1.51 12.60 -16.35
C TYR A 169 2.31 12.86 -15.07
N ARG A 170 2.83 11.81 -14.43
CA ARG A 170 3.64 11.96 -13.23
C ARG A 170 5.09 12.27 -13.59
N ASN A 171 5.66 13.14 -12.81
CA ASN A 171 7.09 13.48 -12.87
C ASN A 171 7.90 12.89 -11.70
N LYS A 172 7.28 12.01 -10.89
CA LYS A 172 7.95 11.33 -9.77
C LYS A 172 7.25 10.01 -9.45
N LEU A 173 8.06 8.95 -9.31
CA LEU A 173 7.64 7.69 -8.72
C LEU A 173 8.65 7.26 -7.65
N GLU A 174 8.15 6.65 -6.58
CA GLU A 174 8.92 6.05 -5.49
C GLU A 174 8.60 4.57 -5.44
N PHE A 175 9.62 3.73 -5.53
CA PHE A 175 9.51 2.27 -5.52
C PHE A 175 10.13 1.75 -4.25
N GLY A 176 9.39 0.94 -3.50
CA GLY A 176 9.93 0.20 -2.38
C GLY A 176 10.75 -0.99 -2.86
N CYS A 177 11.84 -1.26 -2.13
CA CYS A 177 12.61 -2.48 -2.28
C CYS A 177 12.31 -3.39 -1.08
N ALA A 178 12.14 -4.70 -1.33
CA ALA A 178 11.86 -5.66 -0.28
C ALA A 178 12.61 -6.97 -0.53
N ASN A 179 13.10 -7.59 0.54
CA ASN A 179 13.79 -8.87 0.50
C ASN A 179 12.90 -10.04 0.09
N LYS A 180 11.56 -9.84 0.11
CA LYS A 180 10.58 -10.85 -0.27
C LYS A 180 9.59 -10.28 -1.27
N ARG A 181 9.51 -10.90 -2.44
CA ARG A 181 8.45 -10.64 -3.40
C ARG A 181 7.11 -11.05 -2.81
N TRP A 182 6.09 -10.20 -2.98
CA TRP A 182 4.71 -10.61 -2.74
C TRP A 182 4.12 -11.25 -4.01
N TYR A 183 3.33 -12.31 -3.82
CA TYR A 183 2.68 -13.08 -4.89
C TYR A 183 1.17 -13.03 -4.74
N THR A 184 0.46 -13.02 -5.87
CA THR A 184 -0.99 -13.26 -5.87
C THR A 184 -1.28 -14.75 -5.60
N GLU A 185 -2.55 -15.08 -5.31
CA GLU A 185 -2.94 -16.48 -5.14
C GLU A 185 -2.77 -17.29 -6.43
N GLU A 186 -3.03 -16.64 -7.58
CA GLU A 186 -2.85 -17.23 -8.90
C GLU A 186 -1.37 -17.53 -9.18
N GLU A 187 -0.48 -16.57 -8.92
CA GLU A 187 0.97 -16.74 -9.04
C GLU A 187 1.47 -17.86 -8.14
N LEU A 188 1.01 -17.92 -6.87
CA LEU A 188 1.40 -18.98 -5.94
C LEU A 188 0.96 -20.38 -6.42
N LYS A 189 -0.26 -20.50 -6.99
CA LYS A 189 -0.76 -21.76 -7.54
C LYS A 189 -0.02 -22.19 -8.81
N ALA A 190 0.52 -21.21 -9.56
CA ALA A 190 1.28 -21.47 -10.78
C ALA A 190 2.77 -21.78 -10.54
N LEU A 191 3.28 -21.61 -9.31
CA LEU A 191 4.65 -21.96 -8.98
C LEU A 191 4.85 -23.47 -9.05
N PRO A 192 5.88 -23.96 -9.75
CA PRO A 192 6.22 -25.40 -9.73
C PRO A 192 6.57 -25.89 -8.33
N GLU A 193 6.22 -27.14 -8.03
CA GLU A 193 6.58 -27.77 -6.76
C GLU A 193 8.11 -27.76 -6.55
N GLY A 194 8.53 -27.38 -5.35
CA GLY A 194 9.94 -27.36 -4.95
C GLY A 194 10.72 -26.11 -5.35
N ILE A 195 10.11 -25.16 -6.06
CA ILE A 195 10.74 -23.84 -6.30
C ILE A 195 10.49 -22.94 -5.10
N GLY A 196 11.59 -22.42 -4.52
CA GLY A 196 11.54 -21.39 -3.49
C GLY A 196 10.94 -20.08 -4.00
N LEU A 197 10.36 -19.30 -3.10
CA LEU A 197 9.90 -17.94 -3.44
C LEU A 197 11.10 -17.07 -3.82
N ALA A 198 10.97 -16.29 -4.89
CA ALA A 198 12.01 -15.39 -5.33
C ALA A 198 12.32 -14.36 -4.26
N GLU A 199 13.60 -14.12 -4.02
CA GLU A 199 14.11 -13.09 -3.13
C GLU A 199 14.31 -11.81 -3.91
N GLY A 200 13.99 -10.68 -3.24
CA GLY A 200 14.17 -9.35 -3.81
C GLY A 200 13.04 -8.92 -4.76
N ALA A 201 12.47 -7.77 -4.46
CA ALA A 201 11.47 -7.11 -5.29
C ALA A 201 11.65 -5.61 -5.27
N ILE A 202 11.48 -4.97 -6.43
CA ILE A 202 11.36 -3.51 -6.57
C ILE A 202 10.01 -3.22 -7.22
N GLY A 203 9.17 -2.48 -6.51
CA GLY A 203 7.82 -2.18 -6.99
C GLY A 203 7.02 -1.32 -6.02
N PHE A 204 5.73 -1.56 -5.95
CA PHE A 204 4.86 -0.81 -5.04
C PHE A 204 4.32 -1.70 -3.92
N HIS A 205 4.07 -1.07 -2.77
CA HIS A 205 3.39 -1.75 -1.70
C HIS A 205 1.96 -2.12 -2.10
N ILE A 206 1.52 -3.31 -1.69
CA ILE A 206 0.13 -3.70 -1.84
C ILE A 206 -0.76 -2.92 -0.86
N THR A 207 -2.02 -2.79 -1.17
CA THR A 207 -2.96 -2.07 -0.31
C THR A 207 -3.05 -2.70 1.07
N GLY A 208 -2.76 -1.92 2.11
CA GLY A 208 -2.88 -2.34 3.51
C GLY A 208 -1.70 -3.13 4.08
N ALA A 209 -0.60 -3.31 3.33
CA ALA A 209 0.60 -3.98 3.83
C ALA A 209 1.86 -3.17 3.49
N PHE A 210 2.45 -2.57 4.50
CA PHE A 210 3.64 -1.72 4.39
C PHE A 210 4.94 -2.50 4.14
N ASP A 211 4.95 -3.78 4.43
CA ASP A 211 6.11 -4.67 4.35
C ASP A 211 6.07 -5.61 3.13
N LYS A 212 5.10 -5.42 2.24
CA LYS A 212 4.90 -6.28 1.07
C LYS A 212 4.97 -5.47 -0.20
N VAL A 213 5.96 -5.78 -1.02
CA VAL A 213 6.19 -5.14 -2.31
C VAL A 213 5.80 -6.11 -3.43
N TYR A 214 4.93 -5.63 -4.31
CA TYR A 214 4.59 -6.31 -5.55
C TYR A 214 5.46 -5.78 -6.69
N PRO A 215 6.26 -6.60 -7.35
CA PRO A 215 7.06 -6.17 -8.50
C PRO A 215 6.11 -5.95 -9.69
N ILE A 216 6.09 -4.73 -10.19
CA ILE A 216 5.29 -4.38 -11.35
C ILE A 216 6.12 -4.54 -12.63
N GLU A 217 5.49 -4.87 -13.75
CA GLU A 217 6.17 -4.87 -15.06
C GLU A 217 6.22 -3.47 -15.66
N LYS A 218 5.09 -2.77 -15.70
CA LYS A 218 5.00 -1.40 -16.21
C LYS A 218 4.10 -0.53 -15.32
N CYS A 219 4.57 0.68 -15.00
CA CYS A 219 3.73 1.74 -14.45
C CYS A 219 3.38 2.72 -15.56
N TRP A 220 2.09 2.89 -15.85
CA TRP A 220 1.56 3.77 -16.88
C TRP A 220 1.46 5.25 -16.46
N LEU A 221 1.88 5.58 -15.24
CA LEU A 221 1.72 6.92 -14.71
C LEU A 221 2.91 7.84 -15.02
N MET A 222 4.05 7.27 -15.41
CA MET A 222 5.28 7.98 -15.75
C MET A 222 5.85 7.37 -17.03
N ASP A 223 6.69 8.13 -17.73
CA ASP A 223 7.41 7.72 -18.93
C ASP A 223 8.07 6.34 -18.80
N ASP A 224 8.20 5.61 -19.91
CA ASP A 224 8.74 4.26 -19.94
C ASP A 224 10.18 4.15 -19.44
N LEU A 225 11.00 5.17 -19.64
CA LEU A 225 12.36 5.20 -19.10
C LEU A 225 12.41 4.99 -17.58
N CYS A 226 11.37 5.45 -16.85
CA CYS A 226 11.25 5.16 -15.42
C CYS A 226 11.10 3.65 -15.13
N ASN A 227 10.40 2.91 -15.99
CA ASN A 227 10.25 1.47 -15.88
C ASN A 227 11.56 0.75 -16.20
N GLU A 228 12.30 1.23 -17.21
CA GLU A 228 13.60 0.71 -17.61
C GLU A 228 14.63 0.88 -16.49
N ILE A 229 14.76 2.09 -15.94
CA ILE A 229 15.65 2.39 -14.79
C ILE A 229 15.36 1.46 -13.61
N ARG A 230 14.09 1.30 -13.25
CA ARG A 230 13.69 0.41 -12.15
C ARG A 230 14.07 -1.05 -12.42
N LYS A 231 13.85 -1.54 -13.64
CA LYS A 231 14.18 -2.92 -14.04
C LYS A 231 15.68 -3.14 -14.03
N ASP A 232 16.44 -2.20 -14.57
CA ASP A 232 17.90 -2.25 -14.63
C ASP A 232 18.53 -2.32 -13.23
N ILE A 233 18.12 -1.45 -12.31
CA ILE A 233 18.57 -1.49 -10.91
C ILE A 233 18.21 -2.83 -10.24
N ARG A 234 16.99 -3.36 -10.48
CA ARG A 234 16.59 -4.67 -9.96
C ARG A 234 17.49 -5.78 -10.46
N ASP A 235 17.73 -5.82 -11.77
CA ASP A 235 18.46 -6.88 -12.42
C ASP A 235 19.94 -6.85 -12.02
N TYR A 236 20.53 -5.66 -11.90
CA TYR A 236 21.87 -5.48 -11.35
C TYR A 236 21.95 -5.97 -9.89
N ALA A 237 21.01 -5.55 -9.04
CA ALA A 237 20.99 -5.95 -7.63
C ALA A 237 20.86 -7.47 -7.46
N LEU A 238 20.02 -8.13 -8.26
CA LEU A 238 19.87 -9.58 -8.25
C LEU A 238 21.11 -10.29 -8.76
N SER A 239 21.72 -9.81 -9.87
CA SER A 239 22.91 -10.43 -10.48
C SER A 239 24.15 -10.36 -9.58
N THR A 240 24.26 -9.30 -8.78
CA THR A 240 25.38 -9.09 -7.85
C THR A 240 25.14 -9.65 -6.44
N GLY A 241 23.96 -10.23 -6.21
CA GLY A 241 23.57 -10.74 -4.88
C GLY A 241 23.39 -9.62 -3.83
N MET A 242 23.10 -8.38 -4.26
CA MET A 242 22.82 -7.27 -3.37
C MET A 242 21.60 -7.57 -2.50
N LYS A 243 21.71 -7.37 -1.20
CA LYS A 243 20.61 -7.62 -0.27
C LYS A 243 19.57 -6.52 -0.33
N PHE A 244 18.30 -6.91 -0.53
CA PHE A 244 17.16 -6.02 -0.43
C PHE A 244 16.75 -5.85 1.03
N TYR A 245 16.26 -4.66 1.37
CA TYR A 245 15.93 -4.30 2.74
C TYR A 245 14.72 -5.06 3.29
N ASP A 246 14.89 -5.67 4.46
CA ASP A 246 13.78 -6.21 5.26
C ASP A 246 13.35 -5.16 6.29
N ILE A 247 12.18 -4.54 6.08
CA ILE A 247 11.68 -3.49 6.95
C ILE A 247 11.34 -3.98 8.37
N ARG A 248 11.09 -5.28 8.55
CA ARG A 248 10.81 -5.87 9.86
C ARG A 248 12.08 -6.22 10.62
N ALA A 249 13.04 -6.82 9.94
CA ALA A 249 14.35 -7.15 10.50
C ALA A 249 15.29 -5.94 10.58
N GLN A 250 14.98 -4.87 9.79
CA GLN A 250 15.82 -3.68 9.64
C GLN A 250 17.23 -4.04 9.16
N HIS A 251 17.31 -4.87 8.12
CA HIS A 251 18.54 -5.42 7.59
C HIS A 251 18.47 -5.48 6.06
N GLY A 252 19.63 -5.31 5.38
CA GLY A 252 19.75 -5.32 3.92
C GLY A 252 20.03 -3.93 3.35
N LEU A 253 20.72 -3.89 2.22
CA LEU A 253 21.34 -2.68 1.66
C LEU A 253 20.37 -1.81 0.85
N LEU A 254 19.69 -2.38 -0.16
CA LEU A 254 18.84 -1.65 -1.12
C LEU A 254 17.44 -1.44 -0.55
N ARG A 255 17.05 -0.18 -0.27
CA ARG A 255 15.84 0.14 0.47
C ARG A 255 14.72 0.74 -0.36
N ASP A 256 14.98 1.84 -1.06
CA ASP A 256 13.97 2.55 -1.85
C ASP A 256 14.63 3.20 -3.07
N ILE A 257 13.85 3.41 -4.13
CA ILE A 257 14.28 4.11 -5.34
C ILE A 257 13.27 5.20 -5.64
N MET A 258 13.74 6.42 -5.89
CA MET A 258 12.93 7.49 -6.43
C MET A 258 13.45 7.89 -7.80
N VAL A 259 12.56 7.93 -8.77
CA VAL A 259 12.85 8.43 -10.12
C VAL A 259 12.04 9.70 -10.35
N ARG A 260 12.69 10.75 -10.84
CA ARG A 260 12.05 12.00 -11.24
C ARG A 260 12.51 12.40 -12.62
N ASN A 261 11.61 13.05 -13.38
CA ASN A 261 11.95 13.74 -14.61
C ASN A 261 11.46 15.19 -14.58
N SER A 262 12.08 16.01 -15.41
CA SER A 262 11.63 17.38 -15.66
C SER A 262 10.95 17.46 -17.03
N ASN A 263 10.25 18.57 -17.29
CA ASN A 263 9.71 18.87 -18.63
C ASN A 263 10.79 19.35 -19.61
N THR A 264 12.02 19.54 -19.15
CA THR A 264 13.22 19.88 -19.93
C THR A 264 14.01 18.64 -20.35
N GLY A 265 13.56 17.43 -19.95
CA GLY A 265 14.16 16.16 -20.34
C GLY A 265 15.23 15.62 -19.41
N GLU A 266 15.52 16.30 -18.29
CA GLU A 266 16.46 15.78 -17.31
C GLU A 266 15.82 14.75 -16.38
N TRP A 267 16.63 13.79 -15.96
CA TRP A 267 16.25 12.73 -15.04
C TRP A 267 17.09 12.74 -13.78
N MET A 268 16.46 12.45 -12.66
CA MET A 268 17.11 12.27 -11.37
C MET A 268 16.72 10.90 -10.81
N VAL A 269 17.70 10.10 -10.48
CA VAL A 269 17.53 8.83 -9.78
C VAL A 269 18.14 8.96 -8.40
N LEU A 270 17.35 8.71 -7.37
CA LEU A 270 17.78 8.66 -5.99
C LEU A 270 17.61 7.23 -5.50
N VAL A 271 18.70 6.63 -5.03
CA VAL A 271 18.69 5.30 -4.43
C VAL A 271 18.97 5.44 -2.94
N GLN A 272 18.12 4.86 -2.12
CA GLN A 272 18.29 4.85 -0.68
C GLN A 272 18.91 3.53 -0.24
N PHE A 273 20.05 3.62 0.45
CA PHE A 273 20.75 2.49 1.00
C PHE A 273 20.68 2.46 2.53
N HIS A 274 20.72 1.28 3.10
CA HIS A 274 20.87 1.04 4.53
C HIS A 274 22.15 0.21 4.73
N TYR A 275 23.18 0.86 5.28
CA TYR A 275 24.49 0.24 5.49
C TYR A 275 24.51 -0.51 6.82
N ASP A 276 24.64 -1.83 6.79
CA ASP A 276 24.69 -2.68 7.97
C ASP A 276 25.71 -3.84 7.90
N GLU A 277 26.39 -3.99 6.74
CA GLU A 277 27.43 -4.99 6.53
C GLU A 277 28.71 -4.37 5.99
N GLU A 278 29.84 -5.03 6.23
CA GLU A 278 31.12 -4.67 5.63
C GLU A 278 31.05 -4.77 4.09
N GLY A 279 31.56 -3.76 3.41
CA GLY A 279 31.56 -3.66 1.94
C GLY A 279 30.24 -3.14 1.34
N ASP A 280 29.29 -2.68 2.15
CA ASP A 280 28.04 -2.10 1.65
C ASP A 280 28.24 -0.79 0.90
N ASP A 281 29.26 0.01 1.31
CA ASP A 281 29.57 1.26 0.63
C ASP A 281 30.18 1.02 -0.77
N GLU A 282 31.01 -0.01 -0.94
CA GLU A 282 31.53 -0.42 -2.24
C GLU A 282 30.42 -0.95 -3.14
N ARG A 283 29.51 -1.79 -2.59
CA ARG A 283 28.35 -2.30 -3.34
C ARG A 283 27.42 -1.19 -3.79
N ALA A 284 27.14 -0.22 -2.91
CA ALA A 284 26.32 0.94 -3.24
C ALA A 284 26.96 1.82 -4.32
N LYS A 285 28.27 2.09 -4.22
CA LYS A 285 29.01 2.83 -5.23
C LYS A 285 29.01 2.11 -6.58
N ALA A 286 29.19 0.79 -6.59
CA ALA A 286 29.19 0.00 -7.81
C ALA A 286 27.83 0.08 -8.52
N LEU A 287 26.69 0.00 -7.80
CA LEU A 287 25.38 0.23 -8.38
C LEU A 287 25.22 1.64 -8.95
N MET A 288 25.75 2.67 -8.28
CA MET A 288 25.62 4.06 -8.75
C MET A 288 26.56 4.39 -9.93
N GLN A 289 27.53 3.53 -10.24
CA GLN A 289 28.42 3.63 -11.39
C GLN A 289 27.93 2.81 -12.59
N HIS A 290 27.07 1.84 -12.35
CA HIS A 290 26.39 1.05 -13.38
C HIS A 290 25.44 1.91 -14.20
#